data_3c53788fdf47518bf8d0552d6766752a
#
_entry.id   3c53788fdf47518bf8d0552d6766752a
#
_cell.length_a   1.000
_cell.length_b   1.000
_cell.length_c   1.000
_cell.angle_alpha   90.00
_cell.angle_beta   90.00
_cell.angle_gamma   90.00
#
_symmetry.space_group_name_H-M   'P 1'
#
loop_
_entity.id
_entity.type
_entity.pdbx_description
1 polymer ?
#
loop_
_entity_poly.entity_id
_entity_poly.type
_entity_poly.pdbx_seq_one_letter_code
_entity_poly.pdbx_strand_id
1 'polypeptide(L)'
;MDSRARAVNYRWKDQPSEAMKGTITRRIVSGERIMFGEIRFKKGDNVPRHSHNNEQFTYVVEGALKFWFGEDGRQEMVVSAGEVVVIPPDLPHRAEALYDTVEFDIFSPPRQDWLEKTDTYMRD
;
A
#
# COMPACT_ATOMS: atom_id res chain seq x y z
N MET A 1 3.11 -11.76 -30.81
CA MET A 1 2.57 -10.54 -30.16
C MET A 1 1.05 -10.61 -30.16
N ASP A 2 0.44 -10.31 -29.06
CA ASP A 2 -1.01 -10.29 -28.96
C ASP A 2 -1.57 -9.02 -29.60
N SER A 3 -2.26 -9.16 -30.75
CA SER A 3 -2.88 -8.05 -31.46
C SER A 3 -4.04 -7.42 -30.66
N ARG A 4 -4.50 -8.11 -29.59
CA ARG A 4 -5.56 -7.61 -28.70
C ARG A 4 -5.03 -6.82 -27.51
N ALA A 5 -3.71 -6.77 -27.34
CA ALA A 5 -3.10 -5.98 -26.26
C ALA A 5 -3.43 -4.50 -26.46
N ARG A 6 -3.90 -3.84 -25.40
CA ARG A 6 -4.33 -2.45 -25.45
C ARG A 6 -3.89 -1.71 -24.21
N ALA A 7 -3.56 -0.44 -24.39
CA ALA A 7 -3.41 0.46 -23.27
C ALA A 7 -4.82 0.82 -22.74
N VAL A 8 -4.92 0.95 -21.42
CA VAL A 8 -6.17 1.32 -20.77
C VAL A 8 -5.92 2.56 -19.93
N ASN A 9 -6.78 3.56 -20.04
CA ASN A 9 -6.71 4.78 -19.26
C ASN A 9 -7.78 4.74 -18.16
N TYR A 10 -7.37 4.92 -16.92
CA TYR A 10 -8.27 4.97 -15.78
C TYR A 10 -8.29 6.38 -15.22
N ARG A 11 -9.50 6.90 -14.94
CA ARG A 11 -9.62 8.14 -14.18
C ARG A 11 -9.54 7.77 -12.70
N TRP A 12 -8.53 8.27 -12.02
CA TRP A 12 -8.24 7.85 -10.66
C TRP A 12 -9.41 8.10 -9.69
N LYS A 13 -9.99 9.28 -9.76
CA LYS A 13 -11.10 9.64 -8.86
C LYS A 13 -12.37 8.81 -9.08
N ASP A 14 -12.49 8.13 -10.24
CA ASP A 14 -13.64 7.29 -10.54
C ASP A 14 -13.44 5.86 -10.03
N GLN A 15 -12.24 5.52 -9.56
CA GLN A 15 -11.97 4.21 -9.00
C GLN A 15 -12.62 4.08 -7.64
N PRO A 16 -13.21 2.91 -7.32
CA PRO A 16 -13.88 2.73 -6.02
C PRO A 16 -12.94 2.98 -4.85
N SER A 17 -13.41 3.77 -3.88
CA SER A 17 -12.72 3.93 -2.60
C SER A 17 -13.25 2.88 -1.65
N GLU A 18 -12.40 1.95 -1.27
CA GLU A 18 -12.76 0.83 -0.40
C GLU A 18 -12.46 1.19 1.05
N ALA A 19 -13.46 0.98 1.93
CA ALA A 19 -13.25 1.15 3.37
C ALA A 19 -12.47 -0.05 3.90
N MET A 20 -11.39 0.24 4.60
CA MET A 20 -10.53 -0.75 5.21
C MET A 20 -10.66 -0.68 6.74
N LYS A 21 -9.68 -1.26 7.46
CA LYS A 21 -9.65 -1.23 8.92
C LYS A 21 -9.66 0.21 9.44
N GLY A 22 -10.45 0.46 10.49
CA GLY A 22 -10.54 1.80 11.09
C GLY A 22 -11.08 2.83 10.11
N THR A 23 -10.32 3.90 9.92
CA THR A 23 -10.68 5.00 9.00
C THR A 23 -9.86 4.96 7.71
N ILE A 24 -9.12 3.89 7.47
CA ILE A 24 -8.28 3.73 6.28
C ILE A 24 -9.16 3.50 5.06
N THR A 25 -8.81 4.15 3.94
CA THR A 25 -9.44 3.91 2.64
C THR A 25 -8.39 3.55 1.61
N ARG A 26 -8.81 2.83 0.57
CA ARG A 26 -7.91 2.33 -0.46
C ARG A 26 -8.55 2.38 -1.84
N ARG A 27 -7.77 2.83 -2.83
CA ARG A 27 -8.08 2.70 -4.26
C ARG A 27 -6.95 1.95 -4.92
N ILE A 28 -7.28 1.10 -5.89
CA ILE A 28 -6.27 0.35 -6.63
C ILE A 28 -6.57 0.31 -8.11
N VAL A 29 -5.50 0.28 -8.91
CA VAL A 29 -5.53 -0.10 -10.32
C VAL A 29 -4.42 -1.12 -10.51
N SER A 30 -4.75 -2.26 -11.10
CA SER A 30 -3.77 -3.31 -11.30
C SER A 30 -3.61 -3.63 -12.78
N GLY A 31 -2.37 -3.69 -13.21
CA GLY A 31 -1.98 -4.33 -14.45
C GLY A 31 -1.68 -5.79 -14.21
N GLU A 32 -1.06 -6.41 -15.20
CA GLU A 32 -0.70 -7.82 -15.12
C GLU A 32 0.48 -8.07 -14.21
N ARG A 33 1.45 -7.15 -14.18
CA ARG A 33 2.71 -7.30 -13.44
C ARG A 33 2.93 -6.28 -12.34
N ILE A 34 2.17 -5.19 -12.35
CA ILE A 34 2.33 -4.09 -11.39
C ILE A 34 0.95 -3.66 -10.92
N MET A 35 0.85 -3.44 -9.61
CA MET A 35 -0.34 -2.87 -8.99
C MET A 35 0.01 -1.52 -8.41
N PHE A 36 -0.89 -0.56 -8.57
CA PHE A 36 -0.78 0.79 -8.02
C PHE A 36 -1.96 1.04 -7.09
N GLY A 37 -1.65 1.46 -5.87
CA GLY A 37 -2.67 1.74 -4.85
C GLY A 37 -2.49 3.10 -4.20
N GLU A 38 -3.59 3.71 -3.77
CA GLU A 38 -3.60 4.90 -2.95
C GLU A 38 -4.25 4.54 -1.62
N ILE A 39 -3.55 4.80 -0.53
CA ILE A 39 -4.04 4.53 0.82
C ILE A 39 -4.11 5.86 1.56
N ARG A 40 -5.26 6.12 2.18
CA ARG A 40 -5.48 7.30 3.01
C ARG A 40 -5.67 6.88 4.45
N PHE A 41 -4.95 7.56 5.33
CA PHE A 41 -4.97 7.31 6.78
C PHE A 41 -5.39 8.56 7.51
N LYS A 42 -6.08 8.38 8.63
CA LYS A 42 -6.17 9.41 9.66
C LYS A 42 -5.07 9.19 10.66
N LYS A 43 -4.63 10.27 11.31
CA LYS A 43 -3.62 10.18 12.38
C LYS A 43 -3.99 9.07 13.35
N GLY A 44 -3.03 8.19 13.65
CA GLY A 44 -3.20 7.07 14.56
C GLY A 44 -3.66 5.78 13.91
N ASP A 45 -4.12 5.82 12.67
CA ASP A 45 -4.44 4.58 11.95
C ASP A 45 -3.17 3.75 11.80
N ASN A 46 -3.33 2.43 11.89
CA ASN A 46 -2.17 1.56 11.80
C ASN A 46 -2.44 0.37 10.87
N VAL A 47 -1.35 -0.12 10.29
CA VAL A 47 -1.32 -1.36 9.51
C VAL A 47 -0.62 -2.39 10.37
N PRO A 48 -1.31 -3.48 10.77
CA PRO A 48 -0.70 -4.52 11.57
C PRO A 48 0.49 -5.17 10.86
N ARG A 49 1.40 -5.75 11.64
CA ARG A 49 2.56 -6.44 11.09
C ARG A 49 2.12 -7.56 10.16
N HIS A 50 2.71 -7.57 8.98
CA HIS A 50 2.44 -8.57 7.94
C HIS A 50 3.66 -8.66 7.02
N SER A 51 3.65 -9.67 6.16
CA SER A 51 4.64 -9.81 5.10
C SER A 51 3.97 -10.37 3.85
N HIS A 52 4.62 -10.17 2.72
CA HIS A 52 4.15 -10.68 1.44
C HIS A 52 5.34 -10.82 0.49
N ASN A 53 5.21 -11.67 -0.51
CA ASN A 53 6.30 -11.92 -1.45
C ASN A 53 6.45 -10.83 -2.52
N ASN A 54 5.55 -9.87 -2.53
CA ASN A 54 5.61 -8.74 -3.46
C ASN A 54 6.70 -7.75 -3.01
N GLU A 55 7.46 -7.22 -3.96
CA GLU A 55 8.24 -6.02 -3.69
C GLU A 55 7.29 -4.84 -3.60
N GLN A 56 7.57 -3.91 -2.70
CA GLN A 56 6.70 -2.76 -2.45
C GLN A 56 7.51 -1.46 -2.43
N PHE A 57 7.04 -0.47 -3.19
CA PHE A 57 7.47 0.91 -3.05
C PHE A 57 6.32 1.67 -2.40
N THR A 58 6.63 2.46 -1.38
CA THR A 58 5.64 3.34 -0.75
C THR A 58 6.14 4.77 -0.84
N TYR A 59 5.38 5.61 -1.55
CA TYR A 59 5.66 7.03 -1.70
C TYR A 59 4.64 7.81 -0.89
N VAL A 60 5.11 8.62 0.06
CA VAL A 60 4.23 9.45 0.89
C VAL A 60 4.01 10.79 0.19
N VAL A 61 2.74 11.12 -0.08
CA VAL A 61 2.36 12.38 -0.75
C VAL A 61 2.14 13.47 0.29
N GLU A 62 1.41 13.14 1.37
CA GLU A 62 1.10 14.05 2.47
C GLU A 62 1.23 13.29 3.78
N GLY A 63 1.68 13.99 4.82
CA GLY A 63 1.79 13.43 6.15
C GLY A 63 3.08 12.65 6.36
N ALA A 64 3.02 11.62 7.19
CA ALA A 64 4.16 10.78 7.50
C ALA A 64 3.69 9.45 8.08
N LEU A 65 4.41 8.39 7.71
CA LEU A 65 4.22 7.05 8.26
C LEU A 65 5.45 6.65 9.04
N LYS A 66 5.26 6.02 10.18
CA LYS A 66 6.34 5.34 10.88
C LYS A 66 6.21 3.86 10.61
N PHE A 67 7.32 3.26 10.16
CA PHE A 67 7.42 1.83 9.89
C PHE A 67 8.30 1.15 10.91
N TRP A 68 8.00 -0.12 11.17
CA TRP A 68 8.84 -1.04 11.92
C TRP A 68 9.04 -2.28 11.06
N PHE A 69 10.31 -2.57 10.74
CA PHE A 69 10.68 -3.67 9.84
C PHE A 69 11.36 -4.80 10.59
N GLY A 70 11.18 -6.02 10.09
CA GLY A 70 11.79 -7.23 10.59
C GLY A 70 10.89 -7.98 11.56
N GLU A 71 11.28 -9.21 11.88
CA GLU A 71 10.51 -10.08 12.78
C GLU A 71 10.32 -9.45 14.17
N ASP A 72 11.34 -8.75 14.64
CA ASP A 72 11.34 -8.08 15.94
C ASP A 72 10.99 -6.60 15.86
N GLY A 73 10.79 -6.06 14.66
CA GLY A 73 10.45 -4.66 14.44
C GLY A 73 11.55 -3.67 14.80
N ARG A 74 12.80 -4.10 14.82
CA ARG A 74 13.91 -3.25 15.29
C ARG A 74 14.31 -2.13 14.33
N GLN A 75 14.11 -2.31 13.04
CA GLN A 75 14.41 -1.25 12.10
C GLN A 75 13.24 -0.29 12.07
N GLU A 76 13.39 0.87 12.71
CA GLU A 76 12.37 1.90 12.72
C GLU A 76 12.71 2.96 11.68
N MET A 77 11.67 3.48 11.01
CA MET A 77 11.87 4.46 9.96
C MET A 77 10.64 5.34 9.83
N VAL A 78 10.84 6.65 9.75
CA VAL A 78 9.78 7.59 9.42
C VAL A 78 9.93 7.97 7.96
N VAL A 79 8.86 7.79 7.19
CA VAL A 79 8.79 8.19 5.78
C VAL A 79 7.82 9.35 5.69
N SER A 80 8.34 10.52 5.31
CA SER A 80 7.58 11.76 5.26
C SER A 80 7.22 12.13 3.83
N ALA A 81 6.34 13.13 3.67
CA ALA A 81 5.92 13.61 2.37
C ALA A 81 7.12 13.88 1.46
N GLY A 82 7.05 13.36 0.23
CA GLY A 82 8.11 13.49 -0.75
C GLY A 82 9.18 12.40 -0.68
N GLU A 83 9.02 11.43 0.22
CA GLU A 83 9.98 10.34 0.40
C GLU A 83 9.38 9.01 -0.05
N VAL A 84 10.25 8.11 -0.50
CA VAL A 84 9.86 6.77 -0.91
C VAL A 84 10.68 5.75 -0.14
N VAL A 85 10.01 4.72 0.38
CA VAL A 85 10.68 3.56 0.98
C VAL A 85 10.52 2.36 0.06
N VAL A 86 11.59 1.58 -0.08
CA VAL A 86 11.58 0.31 -0.80
C VAL A 86 11.56 -0.81 0.21
N ILE A 87 10.52 -1.64 0.15
CA ILE A 87 10.34 -2.77 1.05
C ILE A 87 10.58 -4.05 0.26
N PRO A 88 11.65 -4.79 0.56
CA PRO A 88 11.94 -6.03 -0.16
C PRO A 88 10.91 -7.12 0.12
N PRO A 89 10.83 -8.12 -0.79
CA PRO A 89 9.94 -9.26 -0.57
C PRO A 89 10.16 -9.92 0.79
N ASP A 90 9.07 -10.34 1.40
CA ASP A 90 9.04 -11.13 2.63
C ASP A 90 9.57 -10.47 3.89
N LEU A 91 9.92 -9.18 3.82
CA LEU A 91 10.32 -8.44 5.02
C LEU A 91 9.08 -8.08 5.84
N PRO A 92 8.93 -8.60 7.07
CA PRO A 92 7.80 -8.21 7.91
C PRO A 92 7.81 -6.71 8.20
N HIS A 93 6.65 -6.09 8.17
CA HIS A 93 6.53 -4.66 8.44
C HIS A 93 5.17 -4.30 9.01
N ARG A 94 5.15 -3.26 9.82
CA ARG A 94 3.94 -2.58 10.27
C ARG A 94 4.14 -1.08 10.15
N ALA A 95 3.04 -0.35 10.15
CA ALA A 95 3.09 1.10 10.00
C ALA A 95 2.04 1.79 10.84
N GLU A 96 2.32 3.04 11.20
CA GLU A 96 1.38 3.92 11.89
C GLU A 96 1.42 5.29 11.26
N ALA A 97 0.26 5.88 11.03
CA ALA A 97 0.15 7.24 10.50
C ALA A 97 0.40 8.25 11.64
N LEU A 98 1.45 9.04 11.50
CA LEU A 98 1.80 10.07 12.49
C LEU A 98 0.92 11.32 12.34
N TYR A 99 0.35 11.50 11.17
CA TYR A 99 -0.58 12.58 10.79
C TYR A 99 -1.60 11.98 9.83
N ASP A 100 -2.61 12.77 9.44
CA ASP A 100 -3.43 12.41 8.30
C ASP A 100 -2.49 12.25 7.10
N THR A 101 -2.55 11.10 6.43
CA THR A 101 -1.52 10.71 5.47
C THR A 101 -2.15 10.18 4.20
N VAL A 102 -1.56 10.54 3.07
CA VAL A 102 -1.86 9.98 1.75
C VAL A 102 -0.58 9.37 1.22
N GLU A 103 -0.65 8.10 0.83
CA GLU A 103 0.49 7.39 0.26
C GLU A 103 0.09 6.63 -0.99
N PHE A 104 1.07 6.41 -1.87
CA PHE A 104 0.93 5.48 -2.99
C PHE A 104 1.79 4.26 -2.73
N ASP A 105 1.20 3.08 -2.95
CA ASP A 105 1.90 1.80 -2.92
C ASP A 105 2.00 1.25 -4.33
N ILE A 106 3.18 0.78 -4.69
CA ILE A 106 3.43 0.09 -5.96
C ILE A 106 3.94 -1.30 -5.62
N PHE A 107 3.28 -2.32 -6.14
CA PHE A 107 3.63 -3.72 -5.90
C PHE A 107 3.97 -4.44 -7.19
N SER A 108 4.96 -5.31 -7.13
CA SER A 108 5.24 -6.27 -8.21
C SER A 108 5.62 -7.62 -7.59
N PRO A 109 4.93 -8.69 -7.96
CA PRO A 109 3.70 -8.73 -8.75
C PRO A 109 2.51 -8.10 -8.01
N PRO A 110 1.34 -7.99 -8.66
CA PRO A 110 0.14 -7.49 -7.98
C PRO A 110 -0.19 -8.28 -6.72
N ARG A 111 -0.73 -7.59 -5.71
CA ARG A 111 -1.19 -8.20 -4.46
C ARG A 111 -2.47 -8.99 -4.72
N GLN A 112 -2.33 -10.30 -4.83
CA GLN A 112 -3.45 -11.18 -5.09
C GLN A 112 -4.48 -11.13 -3.96
N ASP A 113 -4.01 -11.00 -2.70
CA ASP A 113 -4.88 -10.87 -1.54
C ASP A 113 -5.73 -9.59 -1.57
N TRP A 114 -5.20 -8.50 -2.15
CA TRP A 114 -5.97 -7.29 -2.34
C TRP A 114 -7.04 -7.44 -3.42
N LEU A 115 -6.68 -8.10 -4.53
CA LEU A 115 -7.61 -8.35 -5.63
C LEU A 115 -8.74 -9.28 -5.20
N GLU A 116 -8.44 -10.28 -4.39
CA GLU A 116 -9.42 -11.26 -3.89
C GLU A 116 -10.09 -10.83 -2.59
N LYS A 117 -9.65 -9.71 -2.00
CA LYS A 117 -10.17 -9.18 -0.73
C LYS A 117 -10.01 -10.16 0.42
N THR A 118 -8.86 -10.85 0.44
CA THR A 118 -8.51 -11.82 1.49
C THR A 118 -7.44 -11.29 2.46
N ASP A 119 -7.07 -10.02 2.35
CA ASP A 119 -6.13 -9.34 3.24
C ASP A 119 -6.81 -9.01 4.59
N THR A 120 -7.06 -10.03 5.40
CA THR A 120 -7.86 -9.92 6.61
C THR A 120 -7.24 -8.99 7.66
N TYR A 121 -5.91 -8.82 7.67
CA TYR A 121 -5.25 -7.92 8.63
C TYR A 121 -5.62 -6.45 8.40
N MET A 122 -6.16 -6.10 7.23
CA MET A 122 -6.61 -4.74 6.89
C MET A 122 -8.12 -4.59 6.90
N ARG A 123 -8.84 -5.58 7.39
CA ARG A 123 -10.32 -5.57 7.41
C ARG A 123 -10.84 -5.71 8.83
N ASP A 124 -11.88 -4.96 9.12
CA ASP A 124 -12.58 -5.08 10.40
C ASP A 124 -13.48 -6.32 10.44
#